data_76f8fe209a1a3d06cea88223ef8b56f1
#
_entry.id   76f8fe209a1a3d06cea88223ef8b56f1
#
_cell.length_a   1.000
_cell.length_b   1.000
_cell.length_c   1.000
_cell.angle_alpha   90.00
_cell.angle_beta   90.00
_cell.angle_gamma   90.00
#
_symmetry.space_group_name_H-M   'P 1'
#
loop_
_entity.id
_entity.type
_entity.pdbx_description
1 polymer ?
#
loop_
_entity_poly.entity_id
_entity_poly.type
_entity_poly.pdbx_seq_one_letter_code
_entity_poly.pdbx_strand_id
1 'polypeptide(L)'
;MQNQKEQPTLETFANGTKEWRLNGLLHRLDGPAVEWPDGSKFWWQNGKLHRLDGPAVEYANGSKEWLQNGQLHRLDGPAIENANGTKFWFQNDQRHREDGPAVELAD
;
A
#
# COMPACT_ATOMS: atom_id res chain seq x y z
N MET A 1 21.47 8.35 -27.92
CA MET A 1 20.97 8.54 -26.84
C MET A 1 20.94 7.40 -26.00
N GLN A 2 21.03 7.51 -24.87
CA GLN A 2 21.04 6.47 -24.16
C GLN A 2 19.89 6.26 -23.47
N ASN A 3 19.54 5.13 -23.14
CA ASN A 3 18.37 4.79 -22.49
C ASN A 3 18.65 4.43 -21.10
N GLN A 4 18.89 5.43 -20.31
CA GLN A 4 19.10 5.14 -18.95
C GLN A 4 17.82 4.86 -18.30
N LYS A 5 17.75 3.81 -17.51
CA LYS A 5 16.63 3.57 -16.69
C LYS A 5 16.56 4.65 -15.69
N GLU A 6 15.43 5.28 -15.57
CA GLU A 6 15.20 6.27 -14.55
C GLU A 6 15.01 5.59 -13.21
N GLN A 7 15.61 6.16 -12.20
CA GLN A 7 15.51 5.65 -10.85
C GLN A 7 14.88 6.69 -9.96
N PRO A 8 14.04 6.28 -9.00
CA PRO A 8 13.49 7.23 -8.05
C PRO A 8 14.57 7.81 -7.16
N THR A 9 14.35 9.03 -6.72
CA THR A 9 15.26 9.76 -5.85
C THR A 9 14.72 9.72 -4.43
N LEU A 10 15.59 9.41 -3.47
CA LEU A 10 15.23 9.37 -2.06
C LEU A 10 15.37 10.75 -1.44
N GLU A 11 14.33 11.16 -0.71
CA GLU A 11 14.37 12.34 0.12
C GLU A 11 14.11 11.91 1.55
N THR A 12 14.94 12.38 2.49
CA THR A 12 14.75 12.10 3.90
C THR A 12 14.41 13.41 4.61
N PHE A 13 13.31 13.39 5.35
CA PHE A 13 12.82 14.58 6.04
C PHE A 13 13.37 14.66 7.47
N ALA A 14 13.24 15.83 8.07
CA ALA A 14 13.83 16.06 9.40
C ALA A 14 13.29 15.11 10.46
N ASN A 15 12.03 14.66 10.32
CA ASN A 15 11.44 13.74 11.29
C ASN A 15 11.80 12.28 11.03
N GLY A 16 12.59 11.98 9.99
CA GLY A 16 12.99 10.63 9.65
C GLY A 16 12.13 9.96 8.57
N THR A 17 11.09 10.62 8.12
CA THR A 17 10.29 10.10 7.00
C THR A 17 11.14 10.02 5.74
N LYS A 18 11.00 8.94 5.00
CA LYS A 18 11.70 8.75 3.72
C LYS A 18 10.68 8.65 2.60
N GLU A 19 10.95 9.31 1.48
CA GLU A 19 10.09 9.27 0.31
C GLU A 19 10.92 9.07 -0.93
N TRP A 20 10.50 8.15 -1.79
CA TRP A 20 11.12 7.94 -3.10
C TRP A 20 10.18 8.51 -4.15
N ARG A 21 10.72 9.37 -5.04
CA ARG A 21 9.93 10.00 -6.10
C ARG A 21 10.63 9.87 -7.44
N LEU A 22 9.81 9.70 -8.47
CA LEU A 22 10.27 9.67 -9.85
C LEU A 22 9.37 10.62 -10.62
N ASN A 23 9.98 11.60 -11.30
CA ASN A 23 9.24 12.61 -12.07
C ASN A 23 8.17 13.30 -11.20
N GLY A 24 8.52 13.60 -9.94
CA GLY A 24 7.64 14.30 -9.03
C GLY A 24 6.57 13.45 -8.36
N LEU A 25 6.45 12.16 -8.73
CA LEU A 25 5.42 11.28 -8.18
C LEU A 25 6.05 10.27 -7.23
N LEU A 26 5.35 9.94 -6.16
CA LEU A 26 5.79 8.87 -5.27
C LEU A 26 5.87 7.58 -6.09
N HIS A 27 7.03 6.93 -6.04
CA HIS A 27 7.27 5.78 -6.89
C HIS A 27 8.48 4.97 -6.42
N ARG A 28 8.29 3.67 -6.24
CA ARG A 28 9.41 2.76 -5.99
C ARG A 28 8.95 1.35 -6.32
N LEU A 29 9.76 0.61 -7.07
CA LEU A 29 9.38 -0.74 -7.50
C LEU A 29 9.88 -1.83 -6.57
N ASP A 30 10.98 -1.60 -5.86
CA ASP A 30 11.63 -2.64 -5.07
C ASP A 30 11.44 -2.45 -3.56
N GLY A 31 10.43 -1.71 -3.17
CA GLY A 31 10.14 -1.51 -1.76
C GLY A 31 9.09 -0.42 -1.58
N PRO A 32 8.81 -0.04 -0.32
CA PRO A 32 7.85 1.04 -0.10
C PRO A 32 8.41 2.37 -0.56
N ALA A 33 7.56 3.20 -1.17
CA ALA A 33 7.96 4.53 -1.61
C ALA A 33 7.90 5.55 -0.48
N VAL A 34 7.19 5.23 0.63
CA VAL A 34 7.15 6.09 1.82
C VAL A 34 7.37 5.21 3.04
N GLU A 35 8.28 5.64 3.91
CA GLU A 35 8.51 4.97 5.18
C GLU A 35 8.45 6.03 6.28
N TRP A 36 7.54 5.85 7.22
CA TRP A 36 7.40 6.76 8.35
C TRP A 36 8.33 6.34 9.48
N PRO A 37 8.66 7.28 10.39
CA PRO A 37 9.54 6.95 11.52
C PRO A 37 8.98 5.88 12.44
N ASP A 38 7.64 5.72 12.50
CA ASP A 38 7.02 4.71 13.36
C ASP A 38 7.06 3.30 12.76
N GLY A 39 7.61 3.15 11.55
CA GLY A 39 7.69 1.87 10.87
C GLY A 39 6.58 1.61 9.87
N SER A 40 5.62 2.51 9.74
CA SER A 40 4.57 2.37 8.72
C SER A 40 5.19 2.49 7.33
N LYS A 41 4.68 1.69 6.37
CA LYS A 41 5.21 1.62 5.02
C LYS A 41 4.10 1.71 4.01
N PHE A 42 4.39 2.41 2.92
CA PHE A 42 3.39 2.64 1.88
C PHE A 42 4.04 2.40 0.53
N TRP A 43 3.45 1.50 -0.26
CA TRP A 43 3.95 1.17 -1.61
C TRP A 43 3.21 2.03 -2.62
N TRP A 44 3.95 2.84 -3.37
CA TRP A 44 3.38 3.74 -4.36
C TRP A 44 4.06 3.50 -5.70
N GLN A 45 3.27 3.54 -6.77
CA GLN A 45 3.79 3.52 -8.13
C GLN A 45 3.04 4.59 -8.91
N ASN A 46 3.80 5.46 -9.56
CA ASN A 46 3.25 6.53 -10.38
C ASN A 46 2.21 7.35 -9.63
N GLY A 47 2.48 7.64 -8.35
CA GLY A 47 1.60 8.47 -7.54
C GLY A 47 0.36 7.78 -7.00
N LYS A 48 0.25 6.45 -7.13
CA LYS A 48 -0.89 5.70 -6.62
C LYS A 48 -0.44 4.58 -5.71
N LEU A 49 -1.17 4.36 -4.62
CA LEU A 49 -0.90 3.21 -3.75
C LEU A 49 -1.11 1.94 -4.56
N HIS A 50 -0.09 1.08 -4.59
CA HIS A 50 -0.12 -0.08 -5.46
C HIS A 50 0.92 -1.11 -5.06
N ARG A 51 0.49 -2.36 -4.87
CA ARG A 51 1.41 -3.47 -4.65
C ARG A 51 0.71 -4.77 -5.04
N LEU A 52 1.38 -5.59 -5.83
CA LEU A 52 0.78 -6.85 -6.31
C LEU A 52 1.06 -8.04 -5.40
N ASP A 53 2.19 -8.05 -4.69
CA ASP A 53 2.62 -9.21 -3.94
C ASP A 53 2.47 -9.04 -2.42
N GLY A 54 1.59 -8.15 -2.00
CA GLY A 54 1.35 -7.94 -0.58
C GLY A 54 0.51 -6.70 -0.36
N PRO A 55 0.36 -6.28 0.90
CA PRO A 55 -0.39 -5.06 1.18
C PRO A 55 0.37 -3.83 0.69
N ALA A 56 -0.36 -2.85 0.14
CA ALA A 56 0.23 -1.60 -0.29
C ALA A 56 0.43 -0.63 0.88
N VAL A 57 -0.24 -0.89 2.02
CA VAL A 57 -0.06 -0.10 3.24
C VAL A 57 0.13 -1.06 4.40
N GLU A 58 1.19 -0.83 5.16
CA GLU A 58 1.45 -1.57 6.39
C GLU A 58 1.65 -0.55 7.49
N TYR A 59 0.70 -0.46 8.41
CA TYR A 59 0.82 0.47 9.54
C TYR A 59 1.64 -0.15 10.66
N ALA A 60 2.26 0.70 11.45
CA ALA A 60 3.10 0.25 12.55
C ALA A 60 2.31 -0.60 13.57
N ASN A 61 0.99 -0.40 13.66
CA ASN A 61 0.16 -1.17 14.59
C ASN A 61 -0.25 -2.54 14.06
N GLY A 62 0.19 -2.91 12.85
CA GLY A 62 -0.13 -4.19 12.24
C GLY A 62 -1.32 -4.17 11.28
N SER A 63 -2.03 -3.05 11.17
CA SER A 63 -3.11 -2.95 10.19
C SER A 63 -2.53 -2.94 8.78
N LYS A 64 -3.25 -3.55 7.83
CA LYS A 64 -2.78 -3.69 6.44
C LYS A 64 -3.90 -3.41 5.47
N GLU A 65 -3.54 -2.85 4.32
CA GLU A 65 -4.49 -2.59 3.25
C GLU A 65 -3.88 -3.01 1.92
N TRP A 66 -4.66 -3.76 1.14
CA TRP A 66 -4.25 -4.19 -0.20
C TRP A 66 -4.88 -3.26 -1.22
N LEU A 67 -4.05 -2.60 -2.04
CA LEU A 67 -4.54 -1.68 -3.06
C LEU A 67 -3.82 -1.94 -4.37
N GLN A 68 -4.53 -1.74 -5.45
CA GLN A 68 -3.97 -1.75 -6.80
C GLN A 68 -4.47 -0.50 -7.50
N ASN A 69 -3.55 0.28 -8.04
CA ASN A 69 -3.85 1.53 -8.73
C ASN A 69 -4.75 2.45 -7.88
N GLY A 70 -4.47 2.51 -6.58
CA GLY A 70 -5.19 3.38 -5.67
C GLY A 70 -6.54 2.86 -5.20
N GLN A 71 -6.93 1.64 -5.62
CA GLN A 71 -8.22 1.08 -5.24
C GLN A 71 -8.04 -0.13 -4.32
N LEU A 72 -8.86 -0.22 -3.29
CA LEU A 72 -8.86 -1.38 -2.42
C LEU A 72 -9.23 -2.62 -3.24
N HIS A 73 -8.36 -3.64 -3.19
CA HIS A 73 -8.55 -4.81 -4.03
C HIS A 73 -7.73 -6.00 -3.56
N ARG A 74 -8.38 -7.13 -3.32
CA ARG A 74 -7.68 -8.37 -3.04
C ARG A 74 -8.59 -9.53 -3.39
N LEU A 75 -8.10 -10.50 -4.16
CA LEU A 75 -8.91 -11.62 -4.61
C LEU A 75 -8.91 -12.79 -3.64
N ASP A 76 -7.83 -12.98 -2.88
CA ASP A 76 -7.66 -14.18 -2.06
C ASP A 76 -7.75 -13.89 -0.56
N GLY A 77 -8.40 -12.81 -0.19
CA GLY A 77 -8.55 -12.50 1.22
C GLY A 77 -9.13 -11.11 1.41
N PRO A 78 -9.18 -10.63 2.65
CA PRO A 78 -9.67 -9.27 2.90
C PRO A 78 -8.70 -8.24 2.39
N ALA A 79 -9.22 -7.14 1.84
CA ALA A 79 -8.39 -6.04 1.36
C ALA A 79 -7.97 -5.11 2.49
N ILE A 80 -8.69 -5.12 3.63
CA ILE A 80 -8.31 -4.40 4.82
C ILE A 80 -8.30 -5.37 5.99
N GLU A 81 -7.18 -5.41 6.71
CA GLU A 81 -7.06 -6.17 7.95
C GLU A 81 -6.64 -5.21 9.03
N ASN A 82 -7.54 -4.90 9.95
CA ASN A 82 -7.22 -4.00 11.03
C ASN A 82 -6.52 -4.76 12.15
N ALA A 83 -5.70 -4.05 12.89
CA ALA A 83 -4.92 -4.65 13.99
C ALA A 83 -5.82 -5.30 15.02
N ASN A 84 -7.07 -4.83 15.19
CA ASN A 84 -8.00 -5.41 16.15
C ASN A 84 -8.73 -6.66 15.63
N GLY A 85 -8.42 -7.10 14.39
CA GLY A 85 -9.02 -8.28 13.80
C GLY A 85 -10.22 -8.05 12.89
N THR A 86 -10.71 -6.82 12.80
CA THR A 86 -11.78 -6.50 11.86
C THR A 86 -11.25 -6.60 10.43
N LYS A 87 -12.04 -7.22 9.52
CA LYS A 87 -11.62 -7.44 8.14
C LYS A 87 -12.69 -6.99 7.17
N PHE A 88 -12.23 -6.44 6.05
CA PHE A 88 -13.11 -5.98 4.99
C PHE A 88 -12.65 -6.52 3.65
N TRP A 89 -13.57 -7.10 2.90
CA TRP A 89 -13.27 -7.62 1.56
C TRP A 89 -13.69 -6.60 0.51
N PHE A 90 -12.77 -6.25 -0.37
CA PHE A 90 -13.02 -5.30 -1.45
C PHE A 90 -12.45 -5.81 -2.76
N GLN A 91 -13.14 -5.54 -3.84
CA GLN A 91 -12.61 -5.71 -5.18
C GLN A 91 -12.94 -4.43 -5.95
N ASN A 92 -11.93 -3.83 -6.55
CA ASN A 92 -12.07 -2.59 -7.33
C ASN A 92 -12.78 -1.51 -6.51
N ASP A 93 -12.35 -1.37 -5.23
CA ASP A 93 -12.85 -0.34 -4.32
C ASP A 93 -14.30 -0.54 -3.89
N GLN A 94 -14.88 -1.71 -4.17
CA GLN A 94 -16.25 -2.02 -3.75
C GLN A 94 -16.23 -3.21 -2.81
N ARG A 95 -17.03 -3.16 -1.76
CA ARG A 95 -17.14 -4.30 -0.86
C ARG A 95 -17.64 -5.50 -1.65
N HIS A 96 -16.92 -6.61 -1.55
CA HIS A 96 -17.26 -7.78 -2.32
C HIS A 96 -16.64 -9.04 -1.75
N ARG A 97 -17.44 -10.07 -1.53
CA ARG A 97 -16.94 -11.38 -1.15
C ARG A 97 -17.96 -12.43 -1.56
N GLU A 98 -17.50 -13.48 -2.24
CA GLU A 98 -18.41 -14.48 -2.78
C GLU A 98 -18.74 -15.59 -1.79
N ASP A 99 -17.81 -15.91 -0.87
CA ASP A 99 -17.97 -17.05 0.01
C ASP A 99 -18.21 -16.67 1.46
N GLY A 100 -18.74 -15.48 1.69
CA GLY A 100 -19.04 -15.05 3.04
C GLY A 100 -19.37 -13.57 3.11
N PRO A 101 -19.51 -13.00 4.31
CA PRO A 101 -19.78 -11.58 4.43
C PRO A 101 -18.56 -10.75 4.03
N ALA A 102 -18.82 -9.57 3.43
CA ALA A 102 -17.74 -8.69 3.02
C ALA A 102 -17.11 -7.94 4.19
N VAL A 103 -17.69 -8.02 5.37
CA VAL A 103 -17.16 -7.40 6.58
C VAL A 103 -17.21 -8.43 7.70
N GLU A 104 -16.09 -8.60 8.40
CA GLU A 104 -16.05 -9.43 9.62
C GLU A 104 -15.52 -8.56 10.73
N LEU A 105 -16.35 -8.31 11.72
CA LEU A 105 -15.97 -7.47 12.84
C LEU A 105 -15.22 -8.29 13.89
N ALA A 106 -14.28 -7.63 14.57
CA ALA A 106 -13.59 -8.26 15.69
C ALA A 106 -14.55 -8.47 16.84
N ASP A 107 -14.33 -9.51 17.64
CA ASP A 107 -15.12 -9.76 18.83
C ASP A 107 -14.77 -8.81 19.96
#